data_d6e7128c6eb0e85dde3d1743e2c8d7d1
#
_entry.id   d6e7128c6eb0e85dde3d1743e2c8d7d1
#
_cell.length_a   1.000
_cell.length_b   1.000
_cell.length_c   1.000
_cell.angle_alpha   90.00
_cell.angle_beta   90.00
_cell.angle_gamma   90.00
#
_symmetry.space_group_name_H-M   'P 1'
#
loop_
_entity.id
_entity.type
_entity.pdbx_description
1 polymer ?
#
loop_
_entity_poly.entity_id
_entity_poly.type
_entity_poly.pdbx_seq_one_letter_code
_entity_poly.pdbx_strand_id
1 'polypeptide(L)'
;MTDQTTDQPGISAAIIVQDGRVLMVRRRVREGQLSWQFPAGAIELGESAEQAAVRETLEETGLTVEAVKLLGERVHPKTGRLMSYTACSPISGTARVADADELDAVAWVAHGEIPEYVPYGLFEPVQTYLDEKMPA
;
A
#
# COMPACT_ATOMS: atom_id res chain seq x y z
N MET A 1 33.12 -7.89 -5.93
CA MET A 1 32.42 -7.77 -4.72
C MET A 1 31.00 -8.21 -4.85
N THR A 2 30.58 -8.69 -3.85
CA THR A 2 29.24 -9.17 -3.87
C THR A 2 28.27 -8.03 -3.72
N ASP A 3 27.32 -8.02 -4.58
CA ASP A 3 26.25 -7.09 -4.46
C ASP A 3 25.50 -7.36 -3.16
N GLN A 4 25.26 -6.32 -2.45
CA GLN A 4 24.53 -6.40 -1.20
C GLN A 4 23.05 -6.28 -1.38
N THR A 5 22.61 -6.10 -2.59
CA THR A 5 21.19 -6.00 -2.87
C THR A 5 20.54 -7.34 -2.62
N THR A 6 19.41 -7.30 -1.96
CA THR A 6 18.65 -8.52 -1.76
C THR A 6 18.21 -9.08 -3.09
N ASP A 7 18.13 -10.41 -3.17
CA ASP A 7 17.59 -11.07 -4.35
C ASP A 7 16.07 -10.98 -4.41
N GLN A 8 15.45 -10.52 -3.34
CA GLN A 8 14.00 -10.40 -3.29
C GLN A 8 13.55 -9.16 -4.05
N PRO A 9 12.46 -9.27 -4.81
CA PRO A 9 11.93 -8.09 -5.50
C PRO A 9 11.46 -7.05 -4.51
N GLY A 10 11.41 -5.82 -4.96
CA GLY A 10 10.83 -4.75 -4.17
C GLY A 10 9.34 -4.96 -3.99
N ILE A 11 8.79 -4.23 -3.03
CA ILE A 11 7.35 -4.24 -2.75
C ILE A 11 6.80 -2.90 -3.19
N SER A 12 5.63 -2.92 -3.83
CA SER A 12 4.95 -1.70 -4.26
C SER A 12 3.63 -1.58 -3.53
N ALA A 13 3.44 -0.44 -2.87
CA ALA A 13 2.21 -0.15 -2.12
C ALA A 13 1.43 0.97 -2.81
N ALA A 14 0.11 0.87 -2.78
CA ALA A 14 -0.78 1.85 -3.37
C ALA A 14 -1.43 2.68 -2.29
N ILE A 15 -1.36 4.01 -2.45
CA ILE A 15 -1.98 4.95 -1.53
C ILE A 15 -3.20 5.53 -2.26
N ILE A 16 -4.39 5.13 -1.82
CA ILE A 16 -5.63 5.39 -2.55
C ILE A 16 -6.60 6.14 -1.66
N VAL A 17 -6.92 7.38 -2.04
CA VAL A 17 -7.88 8.20 -1.29
C VAL A 17 -9.16 8.31 -2.10
N GLN A 18 -10.29 8.05 -1.46
CA GLN A 18 -11.61 8.19 -2.08
C GLN A 18 -12.57 8.70 -1.00
N ASP A 19 -13.31 9.75 -1.33
CA ASP A 19 -14.30 10.35 -0.43
C ASP A 19 -13.70 10.70 0.94
N GLY A 20 -12.46 11.20 0.92
CA GLY A 20 -11.79 11.64 2.16
C GLY A 20 -11.26 10.53 3.04
N ARG A 21 -11.19 9.29 2.54
CA ARG A 21 -10.68 8.16 3.30
C ARG A 21 -9.63 7.41 2.48
N VAL A 22 -8.73 6.75 3.18
CA VAL A 22 -7.66 5.98 2.54
C VAL A 22 -7.95 4.48 2.67
N LEU A 23 -7.66 3.74 1.59
CA LEU A 23 -7.90 2.30 1.58
C LEU A 23 -6.80 1.56 2.33
N MET A 24 -7.19 0.72 3.28
CA MET A 24 -6.28 -0.17 3.98
C MET A 24 -6.81 -1.59 3.94
N VAL A 25 -5.88 -2.53 4.02
CA VAL A 25 -6.19 -3.95 4.00
C VAL A 25 -5.57 -4.62 5.21
N ARG A 26 -6.20 -5.71 5.68
CA ARG A 26 -5.63 -6.50 6.76
C ARG A 26 -5.18 -7.82 6.20
N ARG A 27 -3.90 -8.13 6.41
CA ARG A 27 -3.32 -9.38 5.95
C ARG A 27 -3.77 -10.53 6.81
N ARG A 28 -4.06 -11.66 6.17
CA ARG A 28 -4.46 -12.87 6.87
C ARG A 28 -3.30 -13.43 7.69
N VAL A 29 -2.10 -13.42 7.10
CA VAL A 29 -0.88 -13.83 7.83
C VAL A 29 -0.16 -12.56 8.23
N ARG A 30 -0.11 -12.30 9.53
CA ARG A 30 0.45 -11.07 10.05
C ARG A 30 1.94 -11.21 10.25
N GLU A 31 2.64 -10.10 10.08
CA GLU A 31 4.06 -10.02 10.31
C GLU A 31 4.29 -9.21 11.57
N GLY A 32 4.60 -9.90 12.65
CA GLY A 32 4.76 -9.27 13.94
C GLY A 32 3.47 -8.57 14.36
N GLN A 33 3.57 -7.28 14.64
CA GLN A 33 2.42 -6.47 15.04
C GLN A 33 1.67 -5.85 13.87
N LEU A 34 2.22 -6.00 12.64
CA LEU A 34 1.65 -5.34 11.48
C LEU A 34 0.49 -6.14 10.93
N SER A 35 -0.73 -5.65 11.10
CA SER A 35 -1.89 -6.32 10.52
C SER A 35 -2.59 -5.47 9.47
N TRP A 36 -2.73 -4.17 9.70
CA TRP A 36 -3.31 -3.26 8.69
C TRP A 36 -2.22 -2.54 7.93
N GLN A 37 -2.37 -2.49 6.61
CA GLN A 37 -1.41 -1.82 5.75
C GLN A 37 -2.10 -1.40 4.47
N PHE A 38 -1.37 -0.70 3.59
CA PHE A 38 -1.90 -0.34 2.28
C PHE A 38 -1.87 -1.55 1.36
N PRO A 39 -2.73 -1.61 0.33
CA PRO A 39 -2.62 -2.69 -0.67
C PRO A 39 -1.21 -2.71 -1.24
N ALA A 40 -0.59 -3.88 -1.30
CA ALA A 40 0.81 -3.97 -1.71
C ALA A 40 1.17 -5.38 -2.11
N GLY A 41 2.21 -5.51 -2.91
CA GLY A 41 2.75 -6.80 -3.25
C GLY A 41 4.06 -6.67 -4.00
N ALA A 42 4.65 -7.80 -4.37
CA ALA A 42 5.96 -7.84 -5.02
C ALA A 42 5.89 -7.30 -6.44
N ILE A 43 6.91 -6.53 -6.79
CA ILE A 43 7.07 -6.03 -8.16
C ILE A 43 7.57 -7.19 -9.01
N GLU A 44 6.89 -7.46 -10.13
CA GLU A 44 7.26 -8.56 -11.01
C GLU A 44 8.31 -8.12 -12.01
N LEU A 45 9.01 -9.09 -12.57
CA LEU A 45 10.04 -8.81 -13.55
C LEU A 45 9.47 -8.01 -14.71
N GLY A 46 10.13 -6.92 -15.06
CA GLY A 46 9.70 -6.06 -16.15
C GLY A 46 8.60 -5.07 -15.80
N GLU A 47 8.17 -5.07 -14.56
CA GLU A 47 7.09 -4.21 -14.09
C GLU A 47 7.67 -3.01 -13.35
N SER A 48 7.08 -1.82 -13.55
CA SER A 48 7.46 -0.67 -12.74
C SER A 48 6.74 -0.74 -11.39
N ALA A 49 7.20 0.06 -10.44
CA ALA A 49 6.55 0.14 -9.14
C ALA A 49 5.09 0.61 -9.30
N GLU A 50 4.87 1.56 -10.19
CA GLU A 50 3.51 2.07 -10.43
C GLU A 50 2.61 1.01 -11.03
N GLN A 51 3.13 0.24 -11.98
CA GLN A 51 2.37 -0.86 -12.58
C GLN A 51 2.02 -1.92 -11.54
N ALA A 52 2.97 -2.23 -10.66
CA ALA A 52 2.74 -3.22 -9.61
C ALA A 52 1.67 -2.73 -8.63
N ALA A 53 1.67 -1.44 -8.27
CA ALA A 53 0.68 -0.89 -7.36
C ALA A 53 -0.73 -1.05 -7.93
N VAL A 54 -0.90 -0.78 -9.22
CA VAL A 54 -2.20 -0.91 -9.89
C VAL A 54 -2.63 -2.37 -9.92
N ARG A 55 -1.73 -3.26 -10.32
CA ARG A 55 -2.04 -4.68 -10.43
C ARG A 55 -2.40 -5.30 -9.08
N GLU A 56 -1.58 -5.03 -8.06
CA GLU A 56 -1.81 -5.61 -6.74
C GLU A 56 -3.12 -5.11 -6.13
N THR A 57 -3.44 -3.85 -6.35
CA THR A 57 -4.71 -3.30 -5.85
C THR A 57 -5.89 -4.05 -6.46
N LEU A 58 -5.83 -4.28 -7.78
CA LEU A 58 -6.91 -5.00 -8.45
C LEU A 58 -7.01 -6.45 -7.95
N GLU A 59 -5.87 -7.12 -7.82
CA GLU A 59 -5.84 -8.51 -7.38
C GLU A 59 -6.36 -8.66 -5.95
N GLU A 60 -5.96 -7.76 -5.06
CA GLU A 60 -6.29 -7.89 -3.65
C GLU A 60 -7.67 -7.36 -3.31
N THR A 61 -8.09 -6.28 -3.94
CA THR A 61 -9.29 -5.58 -3.53
C THR A 61 -10.37 -5.46 -4.60
N GLY A 62 -10.07 -5.81 -5.83
CA GLY A 62 -11.01 -5.68 -6.94
C GLY A 62 -11.20 -4.24 -7.43
N LEU A 63 -10.45 -3.29 -6.87
CA LEU A 63 -10.57 -1.90 -7.25
C LEU A 63 -9.61 -1.58 -8.38
N THR A 64 -10.14 -0.96 -9.45
CA THR A 64 -9.31 -0.50 -10.56
C THR A 64 -8.87 0.92 -10.27
N VAL A 65 -7.57 1.14 -10.29
CA VAL A 65 -6.98 2.46 -10.04
C VAL A 65 -5.99 2.80 -11.13
N GLU A 66 -5.62 4.08 -11.21
CA GLU A 66 -4.51 4.50 -12.05
C GLU A 66 -3.45 5.14 -11.17
N ALA A 67 -2.19 4.92 -11.54
CA ALA A 67 -1.09 5.51 -10.81
C ALA A 67 -1.00 6.99 -11.13
N VAL A 68 -0.81 7.82 -10.10
CA VAL A 68 -0.71 9.26 -10.25
C VAL A 68 0.74 9.69 -10.12
N LYS A 69 1.39 9.31 -9.03
CA LYS A 69 2.80 9.64 -8.85
C LYS A 69 3.42 8.78 -7.75
N LEU A 70 4.71 8.59 -7.87
CA LEU A 70 5.50 7.93 -6.83
C LEU A 70 5.70 8.92 -5.69
N LEU A 71 5.34 8.51 -4.48
CA LEU A 71 5.50 9.37 -3.31
C LEU A 71 6.88 9.23 -2.69
N GLY A 72 7.46 8.06 -2.75
CA GLY A 72 8.78 7.83 -2.21
C GLY A 72 9.10 6.36 -2.10
N GLU A 73 10.36 6.08 -1.75
CA GLU A 73 10.85 4.73 -1.56
C GLU A 73 11.68 4.68 -0.29
N ARG A 74 11.67 3.51 0.36
CA ARG A 74 12.52 3.29 1.53
C ARG A 74 12.75 1.81 1.71
N VAL A 75 13.79 1.49 2.48
CA VAL A 75 13.97 0.12 2.96
C VAL A 75 13.10 -0.02 4.20
N HIS A 76 12.18 -0.98 4.15
CA HIS A 76 11.24 -1.17 5.25
C HIS A 76 11.98 -1.63 6.51
N PRO A 77 11.78 -0.96 7.65
CA PRO A 77 12.56 -1.27 8.86
C PRO A 77 12.31 -2.66 9.42
N LYS A 78 11.17 -3.28 9.11
CA LYS A 78 10.86 -4.60 9.64
C LYS A 78 11.28 -5.71 8.69
N THR A 79 11.15 -5.51 7.39
CA THR A 79 11.36 -6.59 6.42
C THR A 79 12.67 -6.50 5.68
N GLY A 80 13.33 -5.32 5.68
CA GLY A 80 14.54 -5.09 4.90
C GLY A 80 14.29 -4.98 3.40
N ARG A 81 13.05 -5.02 2.95
CA ARG A 81 12.71 -4.95 1.54
C ARG A 81 12.57 -3.50 1.09
N LEU A 82 12.95 -3.25 -0.17
CA LEU A 82 12.73 -1.93 -0.74
C LEU A 82 11.23 -1.77 -0.98
N MET A 83 10.66 -0.68 -0.45
CA MET A 83 9.25 -0.37 -0.59
C MET A 83 9.07 0.88 -1.42
N SER A 84 8.21 0.81 -2.41
CA SER A 84 7.81 1.98 -3.21
C SER A 84 6.36 2.29 -2.88
N TYR A 85 6.04 3.57 -2.72
CA TYR A 85 4.70 4.02 -2.37
C TYR A 85 4.18 4.93 -3.48
N THR A 86 3.10 4.52 -4.13
CA THR A 86 2.54 5.23 -5.27
C THR A 86 1.15 5.74 -4.93
N ALA A 87 0.93 7.04 -5.15
CA ALA A 87 -0.41 7.61 -5.05
C ALA A 87 -1.21 7.16 -6.26
N CYS A 88 -2.40 6.61 -6.02
CA CYS A 88 -3.27 6.10 -7.07
C CYS A 88 -4.65 6.70 -6.92
N SER A 89 -5.34 6.84 -8.05
CA SER A 89 -6.69 7.40 -8.11
C SER A 89 -7.66 6.30 -8.51
N PRO A 90 -8.77 6.12 -7.78
CA PRO A 90 -9.75 5.08 -8.16
C PRO A 90 -10.43 5.43 -9.48
N ILE A 91 -10.62 4.42 -10.33
CA ILE A 91 -11.31 4.56 -11.60
C ILE A 91 -12.67 3.88 -11.55
N SER A 92 -12.72 2.63 -11.10
CA SER A 92 -13.96 1.86 -11.09
C SER A 92 -13.86 0.70 -10.10
N GLY A 93 -14.99 0.14 -9.75
CA GLY A 93 -15.09 -0.99 -8.86
C GLY A 93 -15.35 -0.56 -7.43
N THR A 94 -15.52 -1.56 -6.57
CA THR A 94 -15.73 -1.37 -5.14
C THR A 94 -14.70 -2.21 -4.41
N ALA A 95 -14.00 -1.60 -3.45
CA ALA A 95 -12.98 -2.32 -2.70
C ALA A 95 -13.62 -3.40 -1.85
N ARG A 96 -13.04 -4.60 -1.90
CA ARG A 96 -13.52 -5.77 -1.16
C ARG A 96 -12.35 -6.72 -0.97
N VAL A 97 -12.54 -7.77 -0.19
CA VAL A 97 -11.55 -8.83 -0.12
C VAL A 97 -11.71 -9.67 -1.38
N ALA A 98 -10.89 -9.39 -2.39
CA ALA A 98 -10.90 -10.14 -3.64
C ALA A 98 -9.97 -11.33 -3.60
N ASP A 99 -8.91 -11.26 -2.79
CA ASP A 99 -7.97 -12.36 -2.60
C ASP A 99 -8.07 -12.83 -1.15
N ALA A 100 -8.93 -13.79 -0.91
CA ALA A 100 -9.21 -14.28 0.45
C ALA A 100 -8.06 -15.10 1.04
N ASP A 101 -7.11 -15.53 0.20
CA ASP A 101 -5.93 -16.22 0.70
C ASP A 101 -4.96 -15.24 1.35
N GLU A 102 -4.94 -14.01 0.86
CA GLU A 102 -4.00 -13.00 1.36
C GLU A 102 -4.61 -12.07 2.39
N LEU A 103 -5.88 -11.71 2.21
CA LEU A 103 -6.54 -10.71 3.04
C LEU A 103 -7.74 -11.27 3.76
N ASP A 104 -8.04 -10.71 4.94
CA ASP A 104 -9.29 -11.02 5.62
C ASP A 104 -10.17 -9.79 5.84
N ALA A 105 -9.72 -8.61 5.49
CA ALA A 105 -10.55 -7.41 5.60
C ALA A 105 -10.01 -6.27 4.75
N VAL A 106 -10.89 -5.35 4.36
CA VAL A 106 -10.53 -4.06 3.78
C VAL A 106 -11.29 -2.98 4.55
N ALA A 107 -10.76 -1.77 4.56
CA ALA A 107 -11.41 -0.65 5.23
C ALA A 107 -11.02 0.66 4.56
N TRP A 108 -11.97 1.59 4.51
CA TRP A 108 -11.71 2.97 4.14
C TRP A 108 -11.56 3.75 5.44
N VAL A 109 -10.39 4.30 5.67
CA VAL A 109 -9.98 4.82 6.98
C VAL A 109 -9.92 6.33 6.92
N ALA A 110 -10.60 6.99 7.85
CA ALA A 110 -10.57 8.45 7.95
C ALA A 110 -9.22 8.91 8.50
N HIS A 111 -8.83 10.13 8.19
CA HIS A 111 -7.54 10.67 8.56
C HIS A 111 -7.26 10.50 10.07
N GLY A 112 -8.21 10.86 10.90
CA GLY A 112 -8.02 10.78 12.36
C GLY A 112 -8.01 9.36 12.90
N GLU A 113 -8.43 8.38 12.10
CA GLU A 113 -8.44 6.98 12.50
C GLU A 113 -7.16 6.24 12.17
N ILE A 114 -6.32 6.82 11.31
CA ILE A 114 -5.11 6.14 10.85
C ILE A 114 -4.24 5.65 12.01
N PRO A 115 -4.00 6.43 13.08
CA PRO A 115 -3.17 5.91 14.18
C PRO A 115 -3.73 4.68 14.88
N GLU A 116 -5.04 4.45 14.80
CA GLU A 116 -5.64 3.26 15.38
C GLU A 116 -5.31 2.02 14.55
N TYR A 117 -5.13 2.20 13.23
CA TYR A 117 -4.81 1.11 12.33
C TYR A 117 -3.31 0.89 12.24
N VAL A 118 -2.52 1.97 12.28
CA VAL A 118 -1.06 1.93 12.13
C VAL A 118 -0.42 2.73 13.27
N PRO A 119 -0.38 2.15 14.47
CA PRO A 119 0.13 2.88 15.64
C PRO A 119 1.61 3.22 15.58
N TYR A 120 2.36 2.59 14.69
CA TYR A 120 3.80 2.89 14.52
C TYR A 120 4.05 4.13 13.69
N GLY A 121 3.02 4.69 13.08
CA GLY A 121 3.18 5.83 12.18
C GLY A 121 3.42 5.40 10.74
N LEU A 122 3.41 6.38 9.86
CA LEU A 122 3.59 6.15 8.43
C LEU A 122 4.92 6.70 7.96
N PHE A 123 5.39 6.18 6.83
CA PHE A 123 6.51 6.74 6.10
C PHE A 123 6.20 8.21 5.79
N GLU A 124 7.16 9.10 6.06
CA GLU A 124 6.90 10.54 6.04
C GLU A 124 6.28 11.05 4.73
N PRO A 125 6.79 10.68 3.54
CA PRO A 125 6.16 11.16 2.31
C PRO A 125 4.70 10.73 2.16
N VAL A 126 4.34 9.56 2.69
CA VAL A 126 2.97 9.08 2.66
C VAL A 126 2.12 9.90 3.63
N GLN A 127 2.64 10.13 4.85
CA GLN A 127 1.92 10.92 5.84
C GLN A 127 1.64 12.33 5.31
N THR A 128 2.66 12.95 4.70
CA THR A 128 2.50 14.29 4.14
C THR A 128 1.44 14.32 3.05
N TYR A 129 1.46 13.32 2.17
CA TYR A 129 0.47 13.24 1.10
C TYR A 129 -0.94 13.12 1.67
N LEU A 130 -1.13 12.25 2.66
CA LEU A 130 -2.44 12.05 3.25
C LEU A 130 -2.91 13.28 4.04
N ASP A 131 -1.98 13.95 4.71
CA ASP A 131 -2.32 15.20 5.42
C ASP A 131 -2.83 16.27 4.45
N GLU A 132 -2.31 16.27 3.22
CA GLU A 132 -2.74 17.24 2.22
C GLU A 132 -4.05 16.84 1.54
N LYS A 133 -4.28 15.55 1.36
CA LYS A 133 -5.40 15.07 0.56
C LYS A 133 -6.64 14.76 1.37
N MET A 134 -6.50 14.55 2.67
CA MET A 134 -7.64 14.14 3.50
C MET A 134 -8.00 15.24 4.47
N PRO A 135 -9.29 15.45 4.69
CA PRO A 135 -9.70 16.45 5.70
C PRO A 135 -9.32 15.97 7.09
N ALA A 136 -8.91 16.93 7.89
CA ALA A 136 -8.50 16.63 9.26
C ALA A 136 -9.73 16.31 10.11
#